data_91d41031ee2061ef05c29fea062c2c13
#
_entry.id   91d41031ee2061ef05c29fea062c2c13
#
_cell.length_a   1.000
_cell.length_b   1.000
_cell.length_c   1.000
_cell.angle_alpha   90.00
_cell.angle_beta   90.00
_cell.angle_gamma   90.00
#
_symmetry.space_group_name_H-M   'P 1'
#
loop_
_entity.id
_entity.type
_entity.pdbx_description
1 polymer ?
#
loop_
_entity_poly.entity_id
_entity_poly.type
_entity_poly.pdbx_seq_one_letter_code
_entity_poly.pdbx_strand_id
1 'polypeptide(L)'
;MVGFAEVLASFVAIFNIIYFMPENTAIVYPICGASIFSSFGCMYLAAYIYDSMQTAYRVQQMETQRDYYKERIAEEERVRSIYHDLKNHLLVMESRQNTAETRQMAETLRSQIADYEDYVHTGNEFLDIILKDKAAKARENQIDFSALVDFKGMDFIEPLDISTIFSNALDNAMEASERLPEDQRLVTVKAERVRDMLIITVENNTLPGTQPAEGTTKKDRFVHGFGIPNIKKAVEKYDGQCSFRQEDGTYLLKILIPIP
;
A
#
# COMPACT_ATOMS: atom_id res chain seq x y z
N MET A 1 -16.68 -1.68 25.05
CA MET A 1 -17.80 -1.30 25.97
C MET A 1 -18.36 -2.49 26.71
N VAL A 2 -18.67 -3.63 26.08
CA VAL A 2 -19.26 -4.81 26.74
C VAL A 2 -18.38 -5.32 27.88
N GLY A 3 -17.08 -5.52 27.69
CA GLY A 3 -16.17 -6.02 28.71
C GLY A 3 -16.02 -5.10 29.94
N PHE A 4 -16.14 -3.79 29.75
CA PHE A 4 -16.13 -2.85 30.90
C PHE A 4 -17.39 -2.95 31.73
N ALA A 5 -18.55 -3.16 31.07
CA ALA A 5 -19.83 -3.34 31.78
C ALA A 5 -19.86 -4.64 32.60
N GLU A 6 -19.26 -5.73 32.09
CA GLU A 6 -19.15 -7.01 32.84
C GLU A 6 -18.21 -6.90 34.02
N VAL A 7 -17.06 -6.26 33.89
CA VAL A 7 -16.13 -6.00 35.00
C VAL A 7 -16.83 -5.15 36.09
N LEU A 8 -17.54 -4.10 35.69
CA LEU A 8 -18.27 -3.24 36.61
C LEU A 8 -19.41 -4.00 37.31
N ALA A 9 -20.17 -4.83 36.57
CA ALA A 9 -21.23 -5.65 37.14
C ALA A 9 -20.68 -6.68 38.14
N SER A 10 -19.54 -7.31 37.84
CA SER A 10 -18.85 -8.23 38.77
C SER A 10 -18.38 -7.52 40.03
N PHE A 11 -17.83 -6.29 39.90
CA PHE A 11 -17.44 -5.49 41.06
C PHE A 11 -18.62 -5.12 41.96
N VAL A 12 -19.73 -4.69 41.34
CA VAL A 12 -20.96 -4.35 42.08
C VAL A 12 -21.55 -5.60 42.80
N ALA A 13 -21.53 -6.74 42.12
CA ALA A 13 -21.99 -8.01 42.73
C ALA A 13 -21.12 -8.42 43.93
N ILE A 14 -19.79 -8.35 43.78
CA ILE A 14 -18.82 -8.64 44.86
C ILE A 14 -19.03 -7.70 46.05
N PHE A 15 -19.17 -6.39 45.77
CA PHE A 15 -19.40 -5.38 46.81
C PHE A 15 -20.70 -5.65 47.58
N ASN A 16 -21.80 -5.97 46.89
CA ASN A 16 -23.07 -6.30 47.52
C ASN A 16 -22.96 -7.57 48.42
N ILE A 17 -22.30 -8.62 47.96
CA ILE A 17 -22.11 -9.85 48.72
C ILE A 17 -21.30 -9.58 49.98
N ILE A 18 -20.21 -8.83 49.91
CA ILE A 18 -19.37 -8.50 51.06
C ILE A 18 -20.15 -7.64 52.08
N TYR A 19 -20.94 -6.69 51.60
CA TYR A 19 -21.66 -5.75 52.45
C TYR A 19 -22.85 -6.39 53.18
N PHE A 20 -23.61 -7.26 52.50
CA PHE A 20 -24.85 -7.88 53.07
C PHE A 20 -24.64 -9.22 53.74
N MET A 21 -23.51 -9.91 53.53
CA MET A 21 -23.23 -11.22 54.14
C MET A 21 -21.81 -11.33 54.74
N PRO A 22 -21.45 -10.48 55.72
CA PRO A 22 -20.07 -10.43 56.22
C PRO A 22 -19.63 -11.69 56.99
N GLU A 23 -20.55 -12.52 57.47
CA GLU A 23 -20.24 -13.72 58.31
C GLU A 23 -19.90 -14.97 57.49
N ASN A 24 -20.11 -14.99 56.18
CA ASN A 24 -19.96 -16.18 55.31
C ASN A 24 -18.74 -16.12 54.40
N THR A 25 -17.58 -15.80 54.97
CA THR A 25 -16.32 -15.62 54.25
C THR A 25 -15.88 -16.82 53.43
N ALA A 26 -16.20 -18.04 53.86
CA ALA A 26 -15.82 -19.28 53.18
C ALA A 26 -16.50 -19.45 51.81
N ILE A 27 -17.65 -18.81 51.57
CA ILE A 27 -18.39 -18.87 50.30
C ILE A 27 -18.08 -17.63 49.45
N VAL A 28 -17.90 -16.47 50.07
CA VAL A 28 -17.70 -15.18 49.40
C VAL A 28 -16.39 -15.15 48.60
N TYR A 29 -15.27 -15.58 49.20
CA TYR A 29 -13.96 -15.52 48.52
C TYR A 29 -13.86 -16.39 47.27
N PRO A 30 -14.34 -17.64 47.19
CA PRO A 30 -14.35 -18.43 45.97
C PRO A 30 -15.21 -17.82 44.86
N ILE A 31 -16.37 -17.22 45.19
CA ILE A 31 -17.26 -16.57 44.23
C ILE A 31 -16.58 -15.32 43.65
N CYS A 32 -15.95 -14.50 44.50
CA CYS A 32 -15.17 -13.33 44.06
C CYS A 32 -14.02 -13.74 43.14
N GLY A 33 -13.28 -14.78 43.52
CA GLY A 33 -12.18 -15.32 42.69
C GLY A 33 -12.67 -15.81 41.31
N ALA A 34 -13.78 -16.55 41.30
CA ALA A 34 -14.38 -17.05 40.06
C ALA A 34 -14.88 -15.90 39.16
N SER A 35 -15.49 -14.87 39.74
CA SER A 35 -15.96 -13.68 38.98
C SER A 35 -14.82 -12.90 38.38
N ILE A 36 -13.73 -12.69 39.11
CA ILE A 36 -12.53 -12.03 38.63
C ILE A 36 -11.92 -12.83 37.45
N PHE A 37 -11.78 -14.16 37.64
CA PHE A 37 -11.20 -15.02 36.60
C PHE A 37 -12.07 -15.06 35.34
N SER A 38 -13.39 -15.10 35.49
CA SER A 38 -14.34 -15.03 34.39
C SER A 38 -14.23 -13.69 33.63
N SER A 39 -14.11 -12.56 34.35
CA SER A 39 -13.96 -11.22 33.72
C SER A 39 -12.68 -11.09 32.92
N PHE A 40 -11.55 -11.61 33.44
CA PHE A 40 -10.29 -11.65 32.68
C PHE A 40 -10.39 -12.58 31.47
N GLY A 41 -11.05 -13.73 31.60
CA GLY A 41 -11.31 -14.65 30.50
C GLY A 41 -12.13 -14.01 29.38
N CYS A 42 -13.20 -13.30 29.70
CA CYS A 42 -14.02 -12.57 28.74
C CYS A 42 -13.23 -11.44 28.05
N MET A 43 -12.42 -10.69 28.81
CA MET A 43 -11.56 -9.64 28.22
C MET A 43 -10.52 -10.21 27.27
N TYR A 44 -9.86 -11.31 27.65
CA TYR A 44 -8.91 -11.99 26.78
C TYR A 44 -9.57 -12.50 25.50
N LEU A 45 -10.74 -13.14 25.63
CA LEU A 45 -11.51 -13.66 24.49
C LEU A 45 -11.93 -12.52 23.54
N ALA A 46 -12.41 -11.41 24.09
CA ALA A 46 -12.78 -10.24 23.29
C ALA A 46 -11.58 -9.64 22.55
N ALA A 47 -10.42 -9.55 23.20
CA ALA A 47 -9.18 -9.10 22.58
C ALA A 47 -8.71 -10.06 21.46
N TYR A 48 -8.76 -11.36 21.70
CA TYR A 48 -8.41 -12.38 20.73
C TYR A 48 -9.33 -12.36 19.50
N ILE A 49 -10.66 -12.26 19.71
CA ILE A 49 -11.62 -12.15 18.61
C ILE A 49 -11.37 -10.86 17.81
N TYR A 50 -11.13 -9.75 18.48
CA TYR A 50 -10.83 -8.48 17.82
C TYR A 50 -9.57 -8.57 16.94
N ASP A 51 -8.49 -9.14 17.44
CA ASP A 51 -7.23 -9.31 16.68
C ASP A 51 -7.42 -10.28 15.51
N SER A 52 -8.14 -11.37 15.71
CA SER A 52 -8.49 -12.34 14.67
C SER A 52 -9.33 -11.69 13.56
N MET A 53 -10.33 -10.90 13.90
CA MET A 53 -11.15 -10.17 12.92
C MET A 53 -10.33 -9.14 12.14
N GLN A 54 -9.44 -8.41 12.79
CA GLN A 54 -8.53 -7.47 12.16
C GLN A 54 -7.61 -8.17 11.15
N THR A 55 -7.06 -9.31 11.54
CA THR A 55 -6.18 -10.11 10.68
C THR A 55 -6.94 -10.64 9.46
N ALA A 56 -8.15 -11.18 9.67
CA ALA A 56 -9.01 -11.65 8.58
C ALA A 56 -9.38 -10.51 7.60
N TYR A 57 -9.71 -9.34 8.12
CA TYR A 57 -10.01 -8.17 7.30
C TYR A 57 -8.80 -7.73 6.46
N ARG A 58 -7.60 -7.72 7.04
CA ARG A 58 -6.36 -7.40 6.30
C ARG A 58 -6.09 -8.39 5.18
N VAL A 59 -6.23 -9.70 5.47
CA VAL A 59 -6.05 -10.75 4.46
C VAL A 59 -7.04 -10.55 3.31
N GLN A 60 -8.30 -10.30 3.60
CA GLN A 60 -9.32 -10.05 2.58
C GLN A 60 -9.01 -8.81 1.73
N GLN A 61 -8.53 -7.72 2.34
CA GLN A 61 -8.10 -6.54 1.57
C GLN A 61 -6.93 -6.85 0.65
N MET A 62 -5.93 -7.59 1.13
CA MET A 62 -4.77 -7.98 0.32
C MET A 62 -5.18 -8.90 -0.84
N GLU A 63 -6.09 -9.85 -0.62
CA GLU A 63 -6.62 -10.70 -1.68
C GLU A 63 -7.37 -9.90 -2.75
N THR A 64 -8.24 -8.98 -2.34
CA THR A 64 -8.96 -8.10 -3.26
C THR A 64 -8.00 -7.25 -4.09
N GLN A 65 -6.96 -6.70 -3.45
CA GLN A 65 -5.94 -5.91 -4.15
C GLN A 65 -5.14 -6.76 -5.13
N ARG A 66 -4.74 -7.97 -4.72
CA ARG A 66 -4.05 -8.91 -5.59
C ARG A 66 -4.89 -9.30 -6.81
N ASP A 67 -6.17 -9.57 -6.61
CA ASP A 67 -7.07 -9.99 -7.70
C ASP A 67 -7.34 -8.81 -8.66
N TYR A 68 -7.49 -7.59 -8.15
CA TYR A 68 -7.54 -6.37 -8.96
C TYR A 68 -6.31 -6.24 -9.87
N TYR A 69 -5.10 -6.38 -9.32
CA TYR A 69 -3.89 -6.27 -10.14
C TYR A 69 -3.75 -7.42 -11.15
N LYS A 70 -4.14 -8.65 -10.78
CA LYS A 70 -4.17 -9.76 -11.75
C LYS A 70 -5.08 -9.51 -12.94
N GLU A 71 -6.28 -8.98 -12.67
CA GLU A 71 -7.22 -8.62 -13.74
C GLU A 71 -6.64 -7.51 -14.63
N ARG A 72 -6.01 -6.49 -14.03
CA ARG A 72 -5.35 -5.41 -14.77
C ARG A 72 -4.19 -5.91 -15.63
N ILE A 73 -3.36 -6.86 -15.12
CA ILE A 73 -2.31 -7.50 -15.91
C ILE A 73 -2.90 -8.20 -17.13
N ALA A 74 -3.91 -9.02 -16.93
CA ALA A 74 -4.53 -9.76 -18.03
C ALA A 74 -5.16 -8.83 -19.08
N GLU A 75 -5.74 -7.71 -18.66
CA GLU A 75 -6.30 -6.71 -19.57
C GLU A 75 -5.20 -5.98 -20.33
N GLU A 76 -4.10 -5.62 -19.67
CA GLU A 76 -2.97 -4.95 -20.32
C GLU A 76 -2.25 -5.85 -21.32
N GLU A 77 -2.06 -7.13 -21.02
CA GLU A 77 -1.55 -8.13 -21.96
C GLU A 77 -2.44 -8.24 -23.20
N ARG A 78 -3.77 -8.26 -22.99
CA ARG A 78 -4.72 -8.28 -24.10
C ARG A 78 -4.60 -7.03 -24.98
N VAL A 79 -4.55 -5.86 -24.35
CA VAL A 79 -4.41 -4.59 -25.05
C VAL A 79 -3.06 -4.52 -25.79
N ARG A 80 -1.98 -4.93 -25.16
CA ARG A 80 -0.64 -5.02 -25.78
C ARG A 80 -0.66 -5.93 -27.01
N SER A 81 -1.31 -7.09 -26.92
CA SER A 81 -1.47 -7.99 -28.07
C SER A 81 -2.21 -7.33 -29.23
N ILE A 82 -3.32 -6.62 -28.94
CA ILE A 82 -4.08 -5.87 -29.96
C ILE A 82 -3.21 -4.80 -30.63
N TYR A 83 -2.43 -4.04 -29.85
CA TYR A 83 -1.52 -3.01 -30.39
C TYR A 83 -0.40 -3.61 -31.23
N HIS A 84 0.17 -4.73 -30.82
CA HIS A 84 1.17 -5.45 -31.58
C HIS A 84 0.60 -5.92 -32.95
N ASP A 85 -0.59 -6.47 -32.95
CA ASP A 85 -1.26 -6.91 -34.18
C ASP A 85 -1.62 -5.73 -35.07
N LEU A 86 -2.08 -4.62 -34.49
CA LEU A 86 -2.36 -3.39 -35.24
C LEU A 86 -1.10 -2.83 -35.87
N LYS A 87 0.03 -2.80 -35.16
CA LYS A 87 1.35 -2.38 -35.67
C LYS A 87 1.80 -3.24 -36.86
N ASN A 88 1.63 -4.55 -36.75
CA ASN A 88 1.93 -5.47 -37.84
C ASN A 88 1.04 -5.24 -39.06
N HIS A 89 -0.25 -5.00 -38.86
CA HIS A 89 -1.17 -4.67 -39.94
C HIS A 89 -0.83 -3.34 -40.63
N LEU A 90 -0.43 -2.32 -39.85
CA LEU A 90 0.03 -1.04 -40.39
C LEU A 90 1.27 -1.20 -41.26
N LEU A 91 2.28 -1.98 -40.81
CA LEU A 91 3.48 -2.28 -41.62
C LEU A 91 3.15 -2.96 -42.96
N VAL A 92 2.17 -3.88 -42.96
CA VAL A 92 1.69 -4.55 -44.17
C VAL A 92 0.94 -3.58 -45.09
N MET A 93 0.14 -2.66 -44.54
CA MET A 93 -0.57 -1.65 -45.30
C MET A 93 0.39 -0.63 -45.94
N GLU A 94 1.38 -0.14 -45.20
CA GLU A 94 2.44 0.73 -45.72
C GLU A 94 3.20 0.12 -46.92
N SER A 95 3.38 -1.20 -46.89
CA SER A 95 4.08 -1.92 -47.95
C SER A 95 3.25 -2.08 -49.23
N ARG A 96 1.91 -1.97 -49.16
CA ARG A 96 1.01 -2.25 -50.27
C ARG A 96 0.38 -1.02 -50.95
N GLN A 97 0.30 0.12 -50.28
CA GLN A 97 -0.32 1.34 -50.82
C GLN A 97 0.49 2.58 -50.52
N ASN A 98 0.91 3.26 -51.58
CA ASN A 98 1.87 4.39 -51.54
C ASN A 98 1.18 5.75 -51.74
N THR A 99 -0.02 5.95 -51.14
CA THR A 99 -0.68 7.26 -51.15
C THR A 99 -0.26 8.11 -49.95
N ALA A 100 -0.11 9.45 -50.16
CA ALA A 100 0.32 10.36 -49.11
C ALA A 100 -0.60 10.37 -47.89
N GLU A 101 -1.93 10.19 -48.10
CA GLU A 101 -2.94 10.14 -47.06
C GLU A 101 -2.79 8.88 -46.17
N THR A 102 -2.49 7.73 -46.77
CA THR A 102 -2.28 6.48 -46.04
C THR A 102 -1.02 6.53 -45.16
N ARG A 103 0.02 7.24 -45.66
CA ARG A 103 1.26 7.47 -44.92
C ARG A 103 1.02 8.34 -43.69
N GLN A 104 0.29 9.45 -43.84
CA GLN A 104 -0.02 10.36 -42.75
C GLN A 104 -0.90 9.71 -41.66
N MET A 105 -1.85 8.87 -42.09
CA MET A 105 -2.71 8.10 -41.17
C MET A 105 -1.92 7.02 -40.41
N ALA A 106 -1.02 6.32 -41.11
CA ALA A 106 -0.12 5.33 -40.47
C ALA A 106 0.85 5.98 -39.47
N GLU A 107 1.37 7.19 -39.78
CA GLU A 107 2.27 7.94 -38.92
C GLU A 107 1.55 8.46 -37.67
N THR A 108 0.30 8.92 -37.79
CA THR A 108 -0.56 9.32 -36.66
C THR A 108 -0.89 8.14 -35.76
N LEU A 109 -1.25 7.01 -36.33
CA LEU A 109 -1.50 5.78 -35.57
C LEU A 109 -0.24 5.24 -34.90
N ARG A 110 0.90 5.36 -35.57
CA ARG A 110 2.21 4.99 -35.02
C ARG A 110 2.61 5.85 -33.83
N SER A 111 2.36 7.17 -33.88
CA SER A 111 2.61 8.04 -32.72
C SER A 111 1.70 7.71 -31.54
N GLN A 112 0.43 7.40 -31.76
CA GLN A 112 -0.49 6.96 -30.71
C GLN A 112 -0.11 5.60 -30.11
N ILE A 113 0.44 4.69 -30.93
CA ILE A 113 0.97 3.40 -30.47
C ILE A 113 2.27 3.61 -29.68
N ALA A 114 3.16 4.49 -30.14
CA ALA A 114 4.39 4.84 -29.44
C ALA A 114 4.12 5.47 -28.08
N ASP A 115 3.17 6.38 -27.99
CA ASP A 115 2.70 6.96 -26.71
C ASP A 115 2.15 5.89 -25.73
N TYR A 116 1.64 4.78 -26.24
CA TYR A 116 1.20 3.64 -25.42
C TYR A 116 2.37 2.72 -25.04
N GLU A 117 3.38 2.56 -25.94
CA GLU A 117 4.58 1.75 -25.70
C GLU A 117 5.61 2.48 -24.80
N ASP A 118 5.60 3.81 -24.74
CA ASP A 118 6.58 4.65 -24.03
C ASP A 118 6.36 4.73 -22.50
N TYR A 119 5.54 3.82 -21.97
CA TYR A 119 5.37 3.68 -20.53
C TYR A 119 6.56 2.94 -19.90
N VAL A 120 6.89 3.38 -18.69
CA VAL A 120 7.98 2.91 -17.83
C VAL A 120 8.13 1.39 -17.88
N HIS A 121 9.18 0.91 -18.57
CA HIS A 121 9.57 -0.49 -18.55
C HIS A 121 10.59 -0.73 -17.43
N THR A 122 10.10 -1.13 -16.26
CA THR A 122 10.97 -1.41 -15.10
C THR A 122 11.69 -2.75 -15.20
N GLY A 123 11.25 -3.63 -16.09
CA GLY A 123 11.68 -5.03 -16.17
C GLY A 123 10.84 -5.97 -15.32
N ASN A 124 9.77 -5.44 -14.68
CA ASN A 124 8.77 -6.23 -13.96
C ASN A 124 7.37 -5.75 -14.35
N GLU A 125 6.61 -6.59 -15.05
CA GLU A 125 5.28 -6.23 -15.60
C GLU A 125 4.28 -5.81 -14.54
N PHE A 126 4.35 -6.41 -13.35
CA PHE A 126 3.48 -6.06 -12.23
C PHE A 126 3.76 -4.64 -11.71
N LEU A 127 5.05 -4.27 -11.62
CA LEU A 127 5.45 -2.93 -11.21
C LEU A 127 5.13 -1.88 -12.27
N ASP A 128 5.25 -2.23 -13.54
CA ASP A 128 4.89 -1.36 -14.67
C ASP A 128 3.43 -0.91 -14.55
N ILE A 129 2.51 -1.82 -14.22
CA ILE A 129 1.09 -1.52 -14.03
C ILE A 129 0.86 -0.60 -12.83
N ILE A 130 1.54 -0.87 -11.71
CA ILE A 130 1.43 0.00 -10.53
C ILE A 130 1.88 1.41 -10.86
N LEU A 131 3.03 1.57 -11.50
CA LEU A 131 3.57 2.88 -11.83
C LEU A 131 2.69 3.62 -12.84
N LYS A 132 2.10 2.92 -13.80
CA LYS A 132 1.16 3.49 -14.76
C LYS A 132 -0.11 4.02 -14.08
N ASP A 133 -0.70 3.23 -13.19
CA ASP A 133 -1.87 3.64 -12.40
C ASP A 133 -1.55 4.88 -11.55
N LYS A 134 -0.38 4.89 -10.89
CA LYS A 134 0.06 6.02 -10.07
C LYS A 134 0.40 7.27 -10.91
N ALA A 135 1.00 7.11 -12.08
CA ALA A 135 1.25 8.22 -13.00
C ALA A 135 -0.05 8.85 -13.52
N ALA A 136 -1.07 8.04 -13.84
CA ALA A 136 -2.39 8.53 -14.20
C ALA A 136 -3.04 9.33 -13.07
N LYS A 137 -3.03 8.80 -11.85
CA LYS A 137 -3.55 9.47 -10.66
C LYS A 137 -2.79 10.77 -10.34
N ALA A 138 -1.47 10.78 -10.49
CA ALA A 138 -0.66 11.98 -10.30
C ALA A 138 -1.04 13.09 -11.29
N ARG A 139 -1.26 12.73 -12.56
CA ARG A 139 -1.71 13.67 -13.61
C ARG A 139 -3.09 14.27 -13.29
N GLU A 140 -4.03 13.44 -12.82
CA GLU A 140 -5.36 13.90 -12.41
C GLU A 140 -5.30 14.91 -11.26
N ASN A 141 -4.34 14.73 -10.35
CA ASN A 141 -4.13 15.59 -9.16
C ASN A 141 -3.08 16.70 -9.41
N GLN A 142 -2.65 16.90 -10.65
CA GLN A 142 -1.67 17.94 -11.03
C GLN A 142 -0.37 17.84 -10.22
N ILE A 143 0.12 16.61 -10.07
CA ILE A 143 1.39 16.29 -9.41
C ILE A 143 2.43 16.02 -10.49
N ASP A 144 3.58 16.68 -10.43
CA ASP A 144 4.74 16.34 -11.25
C ASP A 144 5.32 15.01 -10.77
N PHE A 145 5.17 13.98 -11.60
CA PHE A 145 5.54 12.61 -11.25
C PHE A 145 6.67 12.10 -12.12
N SER A 146 7.77 11.69 -11.49
CA SER A 146 8.94 11.12 -12.16
C SER A 146 9.25 9.72 -11.63
N ALA A 147 9.40 8.75 -12.55
CA ALA A 147 9.76 7.38 -12.22
C ALA A 147 11.03 6.96 -12.97
N LEU A 148 12.09 6.63 -12.24
CA LEU A 148 13.36 6.11 -12.74
C LEU A 148 13.60 4.76 -12.05
N VAL A 149 13.06 3.69 -12.63
CA VAL A 149 13.01 2.38 -11.98
C VAL A 149 13.62 1.32 -12.88
N ASP A 150 14.70 0.68 -12.43
CA ASP A 150 15.23 -0.57 -12.97
C ASP A 150 15.04 -1.69 -11.94
N PHE A 151 14.13 -2.62 -12.27
CA PHE A 151 13.72 -3.72 -11.40
C PHE A 151 14.05 -5.09 -12.00
N LYS A 152 14.93 -5.13 -13.02
CA LYS A 152 15.34 -6.36 -13.67
C LYS A 152 16.07 -7.30 -12.70
N GLY A 153 15.69 -8.57 -12.73
CA GLY A 153 16.30 -9.61 -11.89
C GLY A 153 15.88 -9.53 -10.41
N MET A 154 14.78 -8.82 -10.09
CA MET A 154 14.20 -8.74 -8.75
C MET A 154 13.03 -9.72 -8.57
N ASP A 155 13.06 -10.87 -9.27
CA ASP A 155 11.98 -11.86 -9.27
C ASP A 155 11.83 -12.60 -7.92
N PHE A 156 12.80 -12.43 -7.02
CA PHE A 156 12.73 -12.95 -5.65
C PHE A 156 11.75 -12.18 -4.75
N ILE A 157 11.32 -10.96 -5.15
CA ILE A 157 10.32 -10.20 -4.41
C ILE A 157 8.93 -10.57 -4.93
N GLU A 158 8.08 -11.05 -4.01
CA GLU A 158 6.72 -11.46 -4.36
C GLU A 158 5.88 -10.27 -4.89
N PRO A 159 5.00 -10.49 -5.89
CA PRO A 159 4.16 -9.42 -6.45
C PRO A 159 3.33 -8.67 -5.40
N LEU A 160 2.86 -9.37 -4.37
CA LEU A 160 2.11 -8.75 -3.28
C LEU A 160 2.97 -7.78 -2.46
N ASP A 161 4.24 -8.13 -2.23
CA ASP A 161 5.17 -7.28 -1.49
C ASP A 161 5.60 -6.08 -2.36
N ILE A 162 5.80 -6.27 -3.67
CA ILE A 162 5.99 -5.17 -4.62
C ILE A 162 4.83 -4.19 -4.55
N SER A 163 3.58 -4.69 -4.62
CA SER A 163 2.38 -3.86 -4.46
C SER A 163 2.37 -3.15 -3.11
N THR A 164 2.64 -3.87 -2.03
CA THR A 164 2.62 -3.30 -0.68
C THR A 164 3.65 -2.18 -0.53
N ILE A 165 4.86 -2.36 -1.06
CA ILE A 165 5.93 -1.37 -0.97
C ILE A 165 5.61 -0.15 -1.83
N PHE A 166 5.42 -0.33 -3.14
CA PHE A 166 5.28 0.78 -4.08
C PHE A 166 3.95 1.51 -3.95
N SER A 167 2.82 0.79 -3.82
CA SER A 167 1.52 1.46 -3.70
C SER A 167 1.41 2.28 -2.43
N ASN A 168 1.80 1.72 -1.26
CA ASN A 168 1.74 2.48 -0.02
C ASN A 168 2.72 3.66 0.00
N ALA A 169 3.93 3.48 -0.55
CA ALA A 169 4.92 4.56 -0.60
C ALA A 169 4.44 5.72 -1.50
N LEU A 170 3.94 5.40 -2.69
CA LEU A 170 3.47 6.40 -3.66
C LEU A 170 2.15 7.05 -3.23
N ASP A 171 1.20 6.30 -2.63
CA ASP A 171 -0.03 6.89 -2.10
C ASP A 171 0.28 7.88 -0.96
N ASN A 172 1.19 7.54 -0.05
CA ASN A 172 1.63 8.46 1.00
C ASN A 172 2.30 9.72 0.44
N ALA A 173 3.15 9.57 -0.58
CA ALA A 173 3.84 10.67 -1.24
C ALA A 173 2.85 11.61 -1.95
N MET A 174 1.89 11.06 -2.69
CA MET A 174 0.85 11.83 -3.38
C MET A 174 -0.04 12.58 -2.40
N GLU A 175 -0.55 11.89 -1.37
CA GLU A 175 -1.38 12.51 -0.33
C GLU A 175 -0.68 13.66 0.39
N ALA A 176 0.63 13.55 0.61
CA ALA A 176 1.40 14.64 1.20
C ALA A 176 1.58 15.80 0.22
N SER A 177 1.84 15.51 -1.04
CA SER A 177 2.04 16.49 -2.12
C SER A 177 0.75 17.24 -2.46
N GLU A 178 -0.42 16.58 -2.45
CA GLU A 178 -1.74 17.19 -2.70
C GLU A 178 -2.08 18.35 -1.75
N ARG A 179 -1.45 18.41 -0.58
CA ARG A 179 -1.64 19.51 0.40
C ARG A 179 -0.88 20.78 0.03
N LEU A 180 -0.02 20.72 -0.97
CA LEU A 180 0.76 21.86 -1.48
C LEU A 180 0.04 22.54 -2.65
N PRO A 181 0.38 23.82 -2.94
CA PRO A 181 0.02 24.44 -4.21
C PRO A 181 0.47 23.60 -5.42
N GLU A 182 -0.27 23.67 -6.53
CA GLU A 182 -0.05 22.82 -7.71
C GLU A 182 1.37 22.92 -8.28
N ASP A 183 1.97 24.10 -8.27
CA ASP A 183 3.33 24.39 -8.75
C ASP A 183 4.44 23.79 -7.87
N GLN A 184 4.09 23.29 -6.68
CA GLN A 184 5.03 22.69 -5.73
C GLN A 184 4.83 21.19 -5.55
N ARG A 185 3.86 20.59 -6.26
CA ARG A 185 3.55 19.16 -6.15
C ARG A 185 4.54 18.34 -6.95
N LEU A 186 5.43 17.65 -6.26
CA LEU A 186 6.44 16.79 -6.86
C LEU A 186 6.50 15.44 -6.14
N VAL A 187 6.52 14.37 -6.91
CA VAL A 187 6.76 13.00 -6.43
C VAL A 187 7.77 12.32 -7.35
N THR A 188 8.85 11.83 -6.79
CA THR A 188 9.88 11.08 -7.54
C THR A 188 10.03 9.69 -6.94
N VAL A 189 10.04 8.67 -7.80
CA VAL A 189 10.39 7.30 -7.40
C VAL A 189 11.60 6.83 -8.19
N LYS A 190 12.58 6.28 -7.48
CA LYS A 190 13.77 5.66 -8.06
C LYS A 190 13.94 4.27 -7.48
N ALA A 191 14.28 3.31 -8.31
CA ALA A 191 14.71 1.99 -7.87
C ALA A 191 15.84 1.51 -8.77
N GLU A 192 16.92 1.07 -8.15
CA GLU A 192 18.11 0.62 -8.87
C GLU A 192 18.87 -0.44 -8.08
N ARG A 193 19.57 -1.28 -8.81
CA ARG A 193 20.52 -2.22 -8.22
C ARG A 193 21.88 -1.54 -8.03
N VAL A 194 22.35 -1.51 -6.79
CA VAL A 194 23.69 -1.05 -6.46
C VAL A 194 24.46 -2.20 -5.80
N ARG A 195 25.34 -2.84 -6.54
CA ARG A 195 26.03 -4.08 -6.13
C ARG A 195 25.01 -5.19 -5.78
N ASP A 196 25.03 -5.64 -4.52
CA ASP A 196 24.18 -6.70 -4.00
C ASP A 196 22.97 -6.15 -3.22
N MET A 197 22.57 -4.93 -3.53
CA MET A 197 21.45 -4.25 -2.89
C MET A 197 20.49 -3.66 -3.92
N LEU A 198 19.20 -3.87 -3.74
CA LEU A 198 18.16 -3.08 -4.36
C LEU A 198 17.91 -1.85 -3.48
N ILE A 199 18.03 -0.68 -4.08
CA ILE A 199 17.75 0.61 -3.42
C ILE A 199 16.47 1.18 -4.03
N ILE A 200 15.44 1.38 -3.20
CA ILE A 200 14.22 2.07 -3.61
C ILE A 200 14.17 3.39 -2.85
N THR A 201 13.92 4.47 -3.56
CA THR A 201 13.81 5.82 -3.01
C THR A 201 12.52 6.45 -3.50
N VAL A 202 11.68 6.93 -2.58
CA VAL A 202 10.50 7.74 -2.89
C VAL A 202 10.66 9.07 -2.19
N GLU A 203 10.59 10.13 -2.98
CA GLU A 203 10.77 11.50 -2.51
C GLU A 203 9.58 12.35 -2.94
N ASN A 204 9.09 13.20 -2.05
CA ASN A 204 8.03 14.14 -2.35
C ASN A 204 8.18 15.44 -1.57
N ASN A 205 7.65 16.51 -2.15
CA ASN A 205 7.50 17.77 -1.43
C ASN A 205 6.37 17.65 -0.40
N THR A 206 6.54 18.32 0.73
CA THR A 206 5.57 18.35 1.85
C THR A 206 5.61 19.68 2.58
N LEU A 207 4.59 19.97 3.37
CA LEU A 207 4.55 21.19 4.18
C LEU A 207 5.68 21.18 5.23
N PRO A 208 6.43 22.29 5.38
CA PRO A 208 7.46 22.42 6.40
C PRO A 208 6.88 22.22 7.81
N GLY A 209 7.59 21.50 8.68
CA GLY A 209 7.19 21.32 10.08
C GLY A 209 6.14 20.25 10.35
N THR A 210 5.66 19.54 9.34
CA THR A 210 4.82 18.35 9.52
C THR A 210 5.74 17.22 9.98
N GLN A 211 5.73 16.87 11.27
CA GLN A 211 6.47 15.68 11.72
C GLN A 211 5.93 14.44 10.99
N PRO A 212 6.80 13.47 10.64
CA PRO A 212 6.34 12.18 10.14
C PRO A 212 5.38 11.62 11.20
N ALA A 213 4.10 11.60 10.89
CA ALA A 213 3.14 11.07 11.83
C ALA A 213 3.38 9.56 11.95
N GLU A 214 3.78 9.10 13.13
CA GLU A 214 3.68 7.68 13.51
C GLU A 214 2.21 7.23 13.60
N GLY A 215 1.36 7.76 12.75
CA GLY A 215 -0.07 7.48 12.67
C GLY A 215 -0.77 8.41 11.69
N THR A 216 -1.88 7.95 11.16
CA THR A 216 -2.68 8.70 10.20
C THR A 216 -3.36 9.93 10.83
N THR A 217 -3.37 11.04 10.11
CA THR A 217 -4.14 12.27 10.45
C THR A 217 -5.61 12.17 10.00
N LYS A 218 -6.02 11.09 9.32
CA LYS A 218 -7.41 10.91 8.85
C LYS A 218 -8.32 10.46 9.99
N LYS A 219 -9.58 10.95 9.98
CA LYS A 219 -10.61 10.64 10.99
C LYS A 219 -10.94 9.14 11.10
N ASP A 220 -10.66 8.35 10.06
CA ASP A 220 -10.82 6.90 10.05
C ASP A 220 -9.49 6.19 10.32
N ARG A 221 -9.09 6.13 11.59
CA ARG A 221 -7.92 5.36 12.06
C ARG A 221 -7.95 3.88 11.65
N PHE A 222 -9.12 3.33 11.31
CA PHE A 222 -9.29 1.92 10.95
C PHE A 222 -8.89 1.58 9.51
N VAL A 223 -8.88 2.54 8.60
CA VAL A 223 -8.62 2.29 7.16
C VAL A 223 -7.24 2.81 6.70
N HIS A 224 -6.66 3.84 7.35
CA HIS A 224 -5.56 4.63 6.81
C HIS A 224 -4.43 4.88 7.84
N GLY A 225 -3.88 3.90 8.48
CA GLY A 225 -2.76 4.05 9.41
C GLY A 225 -1.66 3.00 9.24
N PHE A 226 -1.80 2.13 8.25
CA PHE A 226 -0.99 0.93 8.13
C PHE A 226 0.05 0.99 6.99
N GLY A 227 0.09 2.06 6.19
CA GLY A 227 0.99 2.14 5.03
C GLY A 227 2.47 1.94 5.41
N ILE A 228 2.99 2.75 6.33
CA ILE A 228 4.39 2.66 6.79
C ILE A 228 4.68 1.33 7.51
N PRO A 229 3.88 0.86 8.47
CA PRO A 229 4.05 -0.46 9.08
C PRO A 229 4.01 -1.61 8.06
N ASN A 230 3.14 -1.54 7.05
CA ASN A 230 3.07 -2.57 6.02
C ASN A 230 4.31 -2.57 5.13
N ILE A 231 4.84 -1.40 4.74
CA ILE A 231 6.10 -1.28 4.01
C ILE A 231 7.23 -1.92 4.82
N LYS A 232 7.38 -1.56 6.10
CA LYS A 232 8.42 -2.12 6.98
C LYS A 232 8.33 -3.64 7.02
N LYS A 233 7.14 -4.20 7.27
CA LYS A 233 6.92 -5.64 7.35
C LYS A 233 7.24 -6.36 6.03
N ALA A 234 6.85 -5.79 4.89
CA ALA A 234 7.14 -6.35 3.58
C ALA A 234 8.64 -6.35 3.28
N VAL A 235 9.35 -5.29 3.65
CA VAL A 235 10.81 -5.15 3.47
C VAL A 235 11.59 -6.07 4.41
N GLU A 236 11.18 -6.19 5.67
CA GLU A 236 11.79 -7.09 6.66
C GLU A 236 11.77 -8.56 6.24
N LYS A 237 10.77 -8.99 5.44
CA LYS A 237 10.68 -10.35 4.88
C LYS A 237 11.90 -10.72 4.02
N TYR A 238 12.56 -9.70 3.45
CA TYR A 238 13.74 -9.85 2.58
C TYR A 238 15.02 -9.36 3.27
N ASP A 239 15.08 -9.37 4.61
CA ASP A 239 16.18 -8.84 5.40
C ASP A 239 16.54 -7.38 5.06
N GLY A 240 15.58 -6.64 4.53
CA GLY A 240 15.73 -5.26 4.12
C GLY A 240 15.50 -4.26 5.26
N GLN A 241 15.83 -3.01 5.01
CA GLN A 241 15.69 -1.91 5.94
C GLN A 241 15.02 -0.70 5.30
N CYS A 242 14.22 0.04 6.11
CA CYS A 242 13.58 1.28 5.70
C CYS A 242 14.06 2.44 6.55
N SER A 243 14.34 3.56 5.93
CA SER A 243 14.59 4.84 6.60
C SER A 243 13.66 5.91 6.06
N PHE A 244 13.23 6.79 6.97
CA PHE A 244 12.31 7.89 6.67
C PHE A 244 12.97 9.18 7.16
N ARG A 245 13.08 10.18 6.30
CA ARG A 245 13.68 11.49 6.62
C ARG A 245 12.77 12.58 6.10
N GLN A 246 12.64 13.64 6.89
CA GLN A 246 11.98 14.86 6.46
C GLN A 246 12.92 16.04 6.74
N GLU A 247 13.28 16.77 5.69
CA GLU A 247 14.16 17.94 5.76
C GLU A 247 13.68 18.98 4.76
N ASP A 248 13.66 20.25 5.16
CA ASP A 248 13.46 21.41 4.29
C ASP A 248 12.24 21.34 3.35
N GLY A 249 11.12 20.78 3.84
CA GLY A 249 9.90 20.65 3.02
C GLY A 249 9.92 19.45 2.05
N THR A 250 10.86 18.55 2.20
CA THR A 250 10.96 17.31 1.43
C THR A 250 10.85 16.11 2.35
N TYR A 251 10.08 15.11 1.96
CA TYR A 251 10.00 13.82 2.63
C TYR A 251 10.67 12.74 1.78
N LEU A 252 11.54 11.96 2.39
CA LEU A 252 12.32 10.92 1.75
C LEU A 252 12.09 9.58 2.44
N LEU A 253 11.58 8.61 1.70
CA LEU A 253 11.59 7.19 2.04
C LEU A 253 12.73 6.52 1.29
N LYS A 254 13.61 5.84 2.00
CA LYS A 254 14.65 5.00 1.40
C LYS A 254 14.55 3.58 1.93
N ILE A 255 14.52 2.61 1.02
CA ILE A 255 14.44 1.18 1.28
C ILE A 255 15.69 0.51 0.71
N LEU A 256 16.27 -0.40 1.47
CA LEU A 256 17.42 -1.21 1.09
C LEU A 256 17.04 -2.68 1.24
N ILE A 257 17.13 -3.45 0.18
CA ILE A 257 16.85 -4.90 0.19
C ILE A 257 18.07 -5.63 -0.35
N PRO A 258 18.68 -6.57 0.40
CA PRO A 258 19.73 -7.44 -0.10
C PRO A 258 19.24 -8.29 -1.27
N ILE A 259 20.08 -8.42 -2.29
CA ILE A 259 19.82 -9.31 -3.44
C ILE A 259 20.49 -10.64 -3.12
N PRO A 260 19.76 -11.76 -3.09
CA PRO A 260 20.28 -13.06 -2.73
C PRO A 260 21.35 -13.59 -3.69
#